data_1d1f6acc8f2cce36cc4d28f8a8abd178
#
_entry.id   1d1f6acc8f2cce36cc4d28f8a8abd178
#
_cell.length_a   1.000
_cell.length_b   1.000
_cell.length_c   1.000
_cell.angle_alpha   90.00
_cell.angle_beta   90.00
_cell.angle_gamma   90.00
#
_symmetry.space_group_name_H-M   'P 1'
#
loop_
_entity.id
_entity.type
_entity.pdbx_description
1 polymer ?
#
loop_
_entity_poly.entity_id
_entity_poly.type
_entity_poly.pdbx_seq_one_letter_code
_entity_poly.pdbx_strand_id
1 'polypeptide(L)'
;MQLRSWDSHYSREMTLQAFVASLIYHWPYILQICLKAKHSAIEIGCGRGIHSIFLSRFVPNVLGIDNNVKLVEKARKNNSKFLGRARFSMRDAFKLDFAPGTFDVCFSQGFLEHFSDEEIHLLVEKQLRIAKVIVASVPSALYALRDRGDERLMRMEDWQQILKDFDSRMFSYGFRPREINPIISVKNLAEITQIVSSMSGKGHICMVVRKATI
;
A
#
# COMPACT_ATOMS: atom_id res chain seq x y z
N MET A 1 -14.56 20.78 2.29
CA MET A 1 -15.01 19.40 2.60
C MET A 1 -14.38 19.02 3.92
N GLN A 2 -15.13 18.49 4.90
CA GLN A 2 -14.55 18.17 6.21
C GLN A 2 -13.74 16.87 6.10
N LEU A 3 -12.47 16.89 6.54
CA LEU A 3 -11.61 15.72 6.53
C LEU A 3 -12.17 14.62 7.44
N ARG A 4 -12.25 13.39 6.95
CA ARG A 4 -12.65 12.23 7.74
C ARG A 4 -11.47 11.77 8.62
N SER A 5 -11.74 11.41 9.86
CA SER A 5 -10.71 10.79 10.68
C SER A 5 -10.43 9.37 10.20
N TRP A 6 -9.20 8.89 10.33
CA TRP A 6 -8.83 7.51 10.02
C TRP A 6 -9.65 6.49 10.84
N ASP A 7 -9.98 6.82 12.08
CA ASP A 7 -10.80 5.99 12.93
C ASP A 7 -12.21 5.78 12.37
N SER A 8 -12.82 6.84 11.80
CA SER A 8 -14.15 6.74 11.17
C SER A 8 -14.09 6.01 9.84
N HIS A 9 -13.03 6.23 9.04
CA HIS A 9 -12.82 5.52 7.78
C HIS A 9 -12.71 4.00 8.00
N TYR A 10 -11.97 3.59 9.01
CA TYR A 10 -11.78 2.18 9.35
C TYR A 10 -12.67 1.70 10.51
N SER A 11 -13.86 2.28 10.70
CA SER A 11 -14.76 1.93 11.81
C SER A 11 -15.31 0.50 11.75
N ARG A 12 -15.58 -0.02 10.54
CA ARG A 12 -16.12 -1.37 10.34
C ARG A 12 -15.07 -2.45 10.57
N GLU A 13 -15.49 -3.58 11.13
CA GLU A 13 -14.63 -4.76 11.23
C GLU A 13 -14.22 -5.29 9.84
N MET A 14 -13.02 -5.85 9.79
CA MET A 14 -12.52 -6.53 8.59
C MET A 14 -13.17 -7.90 8.45
N THR A 15 -13.95 -8.10 7.40
CA THR A 15 -14.44 -9.43 7.01
C THR A 15 -13.43 -10.16 6.14
N LEU A 16 -13.54 -11.49 6.03
CA LEU A 16 -12.70 -12.28 5.12
C LEU A 16 -12.90 -11.84 3.66
N GLN A 17 -14.14 -11.56 3.27
CA GLN A 17 -14.44 -11.07 1.92
C GLN A 17 -13.73 -9.74 1.62
N ALA A 18 -13.80 -8.77 2.55
CA ALA A 18 -13.11 -7.48 2.38
C ALA A 18 -11.58 -7.64 2.35
N PHE A 19 -11.02 -8.54 3.16
CA PHE A 19 -9.59 -8.87 3.15
C PHE A 19 -9.18 -9.44 1.79
N VAL A 20 -9.86 -10.47 1.30
CA VAL A 20 -9.57 -11.11 0.00
C VAL A 20 -9.79 -10.15 -1.16
N ALA A 21 -10.89 -9.38 -1.17
CA ALA A 21 -11.18 -8.41 -2.21
C ALA A 21 -10.07 -7.34 -2.32
N SER A 22 -9.55 -6.86 -1.18
CA SER A 22 -8.41 -5.92 -1.16
C SER A 22 -7.15 -6.54 -1.78
N LEU A 23 -6.84 -7.80 -1.46
CA LEU A 23 -5.68 -8.50 -2.04
C LEU A 23 -5.81 -8.69 -3.55
N ILE A 24 -6.99 -9.07 -4.04
CA ILE A 24 -7.26 -9.23 -5.47
C ILE A 24 -7.10 -7.89 -6.18
N TYR A 25 -7.72 -6.83 -5.64
CA TYR A 25 -7.66 -5.50 -6.22
C TYR A 25 -6.23 -4.97 -6.34
N HIS A 26 -5.41 -5.16 -5.30
CA HIS A 26 -4.02 -4.71 -5.24
C HIS A 26 -3.00 -5.76 -5.71
N TRP A 27 -3.44 -6.85 -6.35
CA TRP A 27 -2.56 -7.96 -6.73
C TRP A 27 -1.33 -7.54 -7.55
N PRO A 28 -1.43 -6.68 -8.59
CA PRO A 28 -0.25 -6.25 -9.35
C PRO A 28 0.80 -5.54 -8.49
N TYR A 29 0.36 -4.72 -7.52
CA TYR A 29 1.22 -4.08 -6.53
C TYR A 29 1.83 -5.10 -5.55
N ILE A 30 1.02 -6.01 -5.01
CA ILE A 30 1.48 -7.07 -4.08
C ILE A 30 2.54 -7.95 -4.76
N LEU A 31 2.36 -8.29 -6.02
CA LEU A 31 3.33 -9.07 -6.80
C LEU A 31 4.69 -8.37 -6.87
N GLN A 32 4.71 -7.03 -7.05
CA GLN A 32 5.97 -6.27 -7.05
C GLN A 32 6.69 -6.40 -5.70
N ILE A 33 5.97 -6.43 -4.59
CA ILE A 33 6.58 -6.61 -3.26
C ILE A 33 7.11 -8.05 -3.12
N CYS A 34 6.32 -9.06 -3.44
CA CYS A 34 6.71 -10.47 -3.34
C CYS A 34 7.97 -10.79 -4.16
N LEU A 35 8.11 -10.22 -5.35
CA LEU A 35 9.29 -10.41 -6.20
C LEU A 35 10.58 -9.82 -5.61
N LYS A 36 10.47 -8.88 -4.65
CA LYS A 36 11.60 -8.13 -4.10
C LYS A 36 11.87 -8.45 -2.64
N ALA A 37 10.85 -8.80 -1.86
CA ALA A 37 10.95 -9.13 -0.44
C ALA A 37 11.39 -10.58 -0.26
N LYS A 38 12.67 -10.83 -0.01
CA LYS A 38 13.19 -12.18 0.23
C LYS A 38 13.17 -12.55 1.72
N HIS A 39 13.60 -11.64 2.59
CA HIS A 39 13.78 -11.90 4.02
C HIS A 39 13.03 -10.92 4.91
N SER A 40 12.91 -9.66 4.47
CA SER A 40 12.34 -8.59 5.30
C SER A 40 11.58 -7.54 4.50
N ALA A 41 10.47 -7.08 5.05
CA ALA A 41 9.67 -6.00 4.46
C ALA A 41 9.08 -5.09 5.55
N ILE A 42 8.93 -3.80 5.27
CA ILE A 42 8.26 -2.85 6.14
C ILE A 42 7.14 -2.12 5.38
N GLU A 43 5.93 -2.12 5.96
CA GLU A 43 4.78 -1.34 5.47
C GLU A 43 4.69 -0.01 6.22
N ILE A 44 4.70 1.09 5.49
CA ILE A 44 4.51 2.45 6.01
C ILE A 44 3.04 2.85 5.85
N GLY A 45 2.41 3.33 6.94
CA GLY A 45 0.98 3.60 6.95
C GLY A 45 0.16 2.32 6.80
N CYS A 46 0.43 1.31 7.63
CA CYS A 46 -0.13 -0.03 7.46
C CYS A 46 -1.65 -0.12 7.71
N GLY A 47 -2.27 0.91 8.29
CA GLY A 47 -3.69 0.93 8.59
C GLY A 47 -4.15 -0.32 9.35
N ARG A 48 -5.04 -1.11 8.74
CA ARG A 48 -5.56 -2.36 9.31
C ARG A 48 -4.69 -3.60 9.03
N GLY A 49 -3.51 -3.43 8.41
CA GLY A 49 -2.48 -4.45 8.24
C GLY A 49 -2.69 -5.46 7.11
N ILE A 50 -3.59 -5.21 6.15
CA ILE A 50 -4.00 -6.20 5.13
C ILE A 50 -2.80 -6.78 4.39
N HIS A 51 -1.94 -5.92 3.83
CA HIS A 51 -0.82 -6.36 3.00
C HIS A 51 0.30 -6.99 3.85
N SER A 52 0.61 -6.40 5.02
CA SER A 52 1.57 -6.99 5.96
C SER A 52 1.14 -8.37 6.43
N ILE A 53 -0.15 -8.57 6.75
CA ILE A 53 -0.69 -9.87 7.18
C ILE A 53 -0.49 -10.90 6.06
N PHE A 54 -0.88 -10.57 4.83
CA PHE A 54 -0.72 -11.46 3.69
C PHE A 54 0.75 -11.80 3.43
N LEU A 55 1.60 -10.77 3.31
CA LEU A 55 3.03 -10.94 3.03
C LEU A 55 3.76 -11.76 4.08
N SER A 56 3.37 -11.67 5.35
CA SER A 56 3.97 -12.43 6.45
C SER A 56 3.82 -13.96 6.33
N ARG A 57 3.03 -14.43 5.37
CA ARG A 57 2.91 -15.87 5.06
C ARG A 57 4.08 -16.36 4.18
N PHE A 58 4.77 -15.46 3.50
CA PHE A 58 5.82 -15.77 2.51
C PHE A 58 7.16 -15.10 2.88
N VAL A 59 7.12 -13.96 3.57
CA VAL A 59 8.30 -13.19 3.96
C VAL A 59 8.52 -13.36 5.47
N PRO A 60 9.70 -13.83 5.91
CA PRO A 60 9.96 -14.15 7.33
C PRO A 60 9.78 -12.99 8.30
N ASN A 61 10.23 -11.79 7.91
CA ASN A 61 10.21 -10.61 8.77
C ASN A 61 9.39 -9.50 8.12
N VAL A 62 8.13 -9.36 8.52
CA VAL A 62 7.25 -8.28 8.08
C VAL A 62 6.88 -7.40 9.26
N LEU A 63 7.11 -6.10 9.13
CA LEU A 63 6.75 -5.07 10.08
C LEU A 63 5.77 -4.09 9.43
N GLY A 64 4.60 -3.88 10.02
CA GLY A 64 3.70 -2.78 9.67
C GLY A 64 3.84 -1.64 10.68
N ILE A 65 3.95 -0.41 10.21
CA ILE A 65 3.95 0.77 11.07
C ILE A 65 2.85 1.74 10.68
N ASP A 66 2.29 2.39 11.69
CA ASP A 66 1.30 3.46 11.53
C ASP A 66 1.45 4.43 12.70
N ASN A 67 1.16 5.72 12.51
CA ASN A 67 1.20 6.70 13.60
C ASN A 67 -0.08 6.72 14.45
N ASN A 68 -1.13 6.02 14.01
CA ASN A 68 -2.39 5.90 14.72
C ASN A 68 -2.42 4.60 15.56
N VAL A 69 -2.38 4.74 16.88
CA VAL A 69 -2.38 3.61 17.83
C VAL A 69 -3.58 2.68 17.65
N LYS A 70 -4.79 3.23 17.37
CA LYS A 70 -6.00 2.43 17.18
C LYS A 70 -5.95 1.59 15.91
N LEU A 71 -5.30 2.10 14.84
CA LEU A 71 -5.10 1.32 13.62
C LEU A 71 -4.09 0.20 13.84
N VAL A 72 -3.01 0.44 14.57
CA VAL A 72 -2.05 -0.59 14.96
C VAL A 72 -2.71 -1.69 15.79
N GLU A 73 -3.60 -1.35 16.72
CA GLU A 73 -4.38 -2.33 17.48
C GLU A 73 -5.32 -3.15 16.60
N LYS A 74 -6.01 -2.50 15.65
CA LYS A 74 -6.84 -3.19 14.65
C LYS A 74 -6.00 -4.12 13.76
N ALA A 75 -4.81 -3.68 13.34
CA ALA A 75 -3.89 -4.51 12.57
C ALA A 75 -3.47 -5.77 13.35
N ARG A 76 -3.15 -5.65 14.65
CA ARG A 76 -2.83 -6.78 15.53
C ARG A 76 -4.00 -7.76 15.68
N LYS A 77 -5.23 -7.26 15.88
CA LYS A 77 -6.45 -8.09 15.92
C LYS A 77 -6.67 -8.84 14.61
N ASN A 78 -6.56 -8.13 13.48
CA ASN A 78 -6.68 -8.74 12.15
C ASN A 78 -5.57 -9.78 11.89
N ASN A 79 -4.34 -9.51 12.34
CA ASN A 79 -3.22 -10.44 12.22
C ASN A 79 -3.53 -11.78 12.87
N SER A 80 -4.06 -11.75 14.09
CA SER A 80 -4.52 -12.97 14.77
C SER A 80 -5.70 -13.62 14.06
N LYS A 81 -6.71 -12.83 13.64
CA LYS A 81 -7.92 -13.30 12.95
C LYS A 81 -7.61 -14.01 11.63
N PHE A 82 -6.66 -13.47 10.85
CA PHE A 82 -6.28 -14.02 9.54
C PHE A 82 -4.97 -14.83 9.56
N LEU A 83 -4.55 -15.27 10.75
CA LEU A 83 -3.39 -16.14 10.96
C LEU A 83 -2.09 -15.57 10.36
N GLY A 84 -1.92 -14.24 10.41
CA GLY A 84 -0.69 -13.59 9.99
C GLY A 84 0.43 -13.75 11.00
N ARG A 85 1.66 -13.45 10.56
CA ARG A 85 2.88 -13.50 11.37
C ARG A 85 3.59 -12.13 11.39
N ALA A 86 2.94 -11.08 10.87
CA ALA A 86 3.50 -9.74 10.86
C ALA A 86 3.58 -9.14 12.27
N ARG A 87 4.53 -8.27 12.49
CA ARG A 87 4.61 -7.42 13.67
C ARG A 87 4.04 -6.05 13.34
N PHE A 88 3.44 -5.39 14.33
CA PHE A 88 2.88 -4.05 14.15
C PHE A 88 3.33 -3.12 15.28
N SER A 89 3.76 -1.90 14.91
CA SER A 89 4.26 -0.91 15.85
C SER A 89 3.74 0.48 15.51
N MET A 90 3.41 1.26 16.54
CA MET A 90 3.14 2.69 16.37
C MET A 90 4.46 3.42 16.12
N ARG A 91 4.62 4.02 14.96
CA ARG A 91 5.79 4.81 14.55
C ARG A 91 5.41 5.91 13.57
N ASP A 92 6.17 6.97 13.63
CA ASP A 92 6.12 8.08 12.68
C ASP A 92 7.01 7.77 11.46
N ALA A 93 6.42 7.86 10.26
CA ALA A 93 7.13 7.63 8.99
C ALA A 93 8.27 8.65 8.75
N PHE A 94 8.19 9.83 9.35
CA PHE A 94 9.25 10.83 9.29
C PHE A 94 10.40 10.56 10.26
N LYS A 95 10.24 9.61 11.21
CA LYS A 95 11.22 9.28 12.26
C LYS A 95 11.61 7.79 12.21
N LEU A 96 12.05 7.35 11.04
CA LEU A 96 12.50 5.95 10.85
C LEU A 96 13.92 5.77 11.40
N ASP A 97 14.03 5.14 12.55
CA ASP A 97 15.26 4.93 13.33
C ASP A 97 15.91 3.55 13.09
N PHE A 98 15.61 2.92 11.96
CA PHE A 98 16.24 1.66 11.56
C PHE A 98 17.62 1.88 10.94
N ALA A 99 18.52 0.91 11.11
CA ALA A 99 19.82 0.91 10.46
C ALA A 99 19.67 0.91 8.91
N PRO A 100 20.61 1.49 8.16
CA PRO A 100 20.57 1.46 6.70
C PRO A 100 20.48 0.03 6.16
N GLY A 101 19.63 -0.18 5.16
CA GLY A 101 19.48 -1.47 4.48
C GLY A 101 18.85 -2.59 5.32
N THR A 102 18.17 -2.27 6.44
CA THR A 102 17.50 -3.24 7.30
C THR A 102 16.46 -4.10 6.56
N PHE A 103 15.79 -3.51 5.57
CA PHE A 103 14.71 -4.19 4.85
C PHE A 103 15.07 -4.42 3.38
N ASP A 104 14.60 -5.54 2.83
CA ASP A 104 14.66 -5.75 1.39
C ASP A 104 13.72 -4.78 0.67
N VAL A 105 12.52 -4.59 1.20
CA VAL A 105 11.48 -3.74 0.63
C VAL A 105 10.82 -2.87 1.69
N CYS A 106 10.68 -1.58 1.39
CA CYS A 106 9.73 -0.70 2.03
C CYS A 106 8.51 -0.57 1.13
N PHE A 107 7.29 -0.66 1.66
CA PHE A 107 6.09 -0.56 0.85
C PHE A 107 4.99 0.23 1.54
N SER A 108 4.07 0.79 0.74
CA SER A 108 2.91 1.54 1.22
C SER A 108 1.77 1.49 0.21
N GLN A 109 0.53 1.57 0.69
CA GLN A 109 -0.65 1.69 -0.15
C GLN A 109 -1.57 2.76 0.43
N GLY A 110 -1.96 3.75 -0.42
CA GLY A 110 -2.81 4.83 0.04
C GLY A 110 -2.13 5.70 1.12
N PHE A 111 -0.86 6.07 0.92
CA PHE A 111 -0.08 6.79 1.93
C PHE A 111 0.57 8.07 1.39
N LEU A 112 1.33 8.01 0.28
CA LEU A 112 2.12 9.14 -0.19
C LEU A 112 1.27 10.29 -0.74
N GLU A 113 0.07 10.04 -1.21
CA GLU A 113 -0.86 11.04 -1.75
C GLU A 113 -1.38 12.05 -0.74
N HIS A 114 -1.10 11.85 0.55
CA HIS A 114 -1.51 12.75 1.63
C HIS A 114 -0.48 13.85 1.95
N PHE A 115 0.67 13.85 1.26
CA PHE A 115 1.80 14.72 1.57
C PHE A 115 2.13 15.70 0.45
N SER A 116 2.85 16.79 0.77
CA SER A 116 3.40 17.72 -0.22
C SER A 116 4.53 17.07 -1.04
N ASP A 117 4.94 17.71 -2.13
CA ASP A 117 6.05 17.19 -2.98
C ASP A 117 7.35 17.06 -2.18
N GLU A 118 7.65 18.05 -1.34
CA GLU A 118 8.83 18.08 -0.49
C GLU A 118 8.78 16.98 0.58
N GLU A 119 7.61 16.78 1.18
CA GLU A 119 7.40 15.71 2.16
C GLU A 119 7.52 14.32 1.52
N ILE A 120 6.96 14.13 0.31
CA ILE A 120 7.09 12.89 -0.46
C ILE A 120 8.57 12.61 -0.74
N HIS A 121 9.32 13.60 -1.22
CA HIS A 121 10.75 13.44 -1.48
C HIS A 121 11.51 13.01 -0.23
N LEU A 122 11.29 13.70 0.89
CA LEU A 122 11.90 13.38 2.18
C LEU A 122 11.53 11.97 2.67
N LEU A 123 10.25 11.57 2.53
CA LEU A 123 9.80 10.23 2.90
C LEU A 123 10.46 9.15 2.04
N VAL A 124 10.60 9.39 0.74
CA VAL A 124 11.26 8.46 -0.18
C VAL A 124 12.75 8.31 0.18
N GLU A 125 13.47 9.40 0.45
CA GLU A 125 14.87 9.35 0.90
C GLU A 125 15.02 8.53 2.18
N LYS A 126 14.19 8.80 3.20
CA LYS A 126 14.20 8.07 4.47
C LYS A 126 13.92 6.57 4.29
N GLN A 127 12.95 6.24 3.44
CA GLN A 127 12.60 4.85 3.14
C GLN A 127 13.73 4.14 2.36
N LEU A 128 14.38 4.81 1.38
CA LEU A 128 15.53 4.28 0.64
C LEU A 128 16.80 4.17 1.50
N ARG A 129 16.88 4.88 2.61
CA ARG A 129 17.96 4.69 3.58
C ARG A 129 17.83 3.32 4.26
N ILE A 130 16.63 2.92 4.65
CA ILE A 130 16.39 1.70 5.43
C ILE A 130 16.05 0.48 4.59
N ALA A 131 15.72 0.65 3.31
CA ALA A 131 15.36 -0.44 2.40
C ALA A 131 16.08 -0.32 1.05
N LYS A 132 16.25 -1.47 0.36
CA LYS A 132 16.90 -1.54 -0.97
C LYS A 132 16.01 -0.98 -2.08
N VAL A 133 14.70 -1.07 -1.92
CA VAL A 133 13.69 -0.64 -2.89
C VAL A 133 12.41 -0.25 -2.17
N ILE A 134 11.71 0.73 -2.73
CA ILE A 134 10.34 1.09 -2.34
C ILE A 134 9.37 0.53 -3.38
N VAL A 135 8.25 0.01 -2.92
CA VAL A 135 7.08 -0.30 -3.75
C VAL A 135 5.89 0.44 -3.16
N ALA A 136 5.43 1.48 -3.82
CA ALA A 136 4.30 2.28 -3.36
C ALA A 136 3.12 2.16 -4.31
N SER A 137 1.91 2.24 -3.77
CA SER A 137 0.66 2.31 -4.52
C SER A 137 -0.16 3.50 -4.05
N VAL A 138 -0.58 4.31 -5.00
CA VAL A 138 -1.38 5.52 -4.77
C VAL A 138 -2.59 5.55 -5.69
N PRO A 139 -3.71 6.17 -5.29
CA PRO A 139 -4.83 6.42 -6.19
C PRO A 139 -4.41 7.39 -7.30
N SER A 140 -4.84 7.10 -8.53
CA SER A 140 -4.55 7.95 -9.69
C SER A 140 -5.59 9.07 -9.85
N ALA A 141 -5.33 10.02 -10.75
CA ALA A 141 -6.31 11.04 -11.16
C ALA A 141 -7.63 10.45 -11.71
N LEU A 142 -7.64 9.18 -12.08
CA LEU A 142 -8.84 8.46 -12.55
C LEU A 142 -9.58 7.73 -11.43
N TYR A 143 -9.07 7.76 -10.20
CA TYR A 143 -9.76 7.19 -9.05
C TYR A 143 -10.94 8.10 -8.65
N ALA A 144 -12.14 7.55 -8.68
CA ALA A 144 -13.37 8.35 -8.56
C ALA A 144 -13.73 8.74 -7.12
N LEU A 145 -13.07 8.16 -6.11
CA LEU A 145 -13.40 8.35 -4.70
C LEU A 145 -12.30 9.15 -4.00
N ARG A 146 -12.72 9.94 -3.03
CA ARG A 146 -11.82 10.53 -2.04
C ARG A 146 -12.19 9.93 -0.69
N ASP A 147 -11.37 9.02 -0.21
CA ASP A 147 -11.67 8.23 0.98
C ASP A 147 -11.62 9.08 2.25
N ARG A 148 -10.61 9.89 2.39
CA ARG A 148 -10.45 10.85 3.50
C ARG A 148 -10.81 12.28 3.11
N GLY A 149 -10.47 12.70 1.88
CA GLY A 149 -10.76 14.02 1.33
C GLY A 149 -9.55 14.92 1.12
N ASP A 150 -8.35 14.50 1.54
CA ASP A 150 -7.07 15.18 1.33
C ASP A 150 -6.16 14.48 0.32
N GLU A 151 -6.64 13.40 -0.31
CA GLU A 151 -5.85 12.69 -1.31
C GLU A 151 -5.56 13.56 -2.52
N ARG A 152 -4.31 13.64 -2.88
CA ARG A 152 -3.82 14.26 -4.11
C ARG A 152 -3.93 13.24 -5.23
N LEU A 153 -5.06 13.25 -5.96
CA LEU A 153 -5.31 12.35 -7.09
C LEU A 153 -4.53 12.84 -8.31
N MET A 154 -3.27 12.47 -8.39
CA MET A 154 -2.32 12.92 -9.39
C MET A 154 -2.22 11.95 -10.57
N ARG A 155 -1.81 12.49 -11.72
CA ARG A 155 -1.48 11.69 -12.91
C ARG A 155 -0.09 11.05 -12.74
N MET A 156 0.23 10.09 -13.59
CA MET A 156 1.54 9.42 -13.57
C MET A 156 2.69 10.40 -13.83
N GLU A 157 2.48 11.36 -14.72
CA GLU A 157 3.46 12.38 -15.07
C GLU A 157 3.81 13.28 -13.88
N ASP A 158 2.83 13.61 -13.03
CA ASP A 158 3.03 14.40 -11.81
C ASP A 158 3.94 13.62 -10.84
N TRP A 159 3.69 12.33 -10.65
CA TRP A 159 4.54 11.45 -9.83
C TRP A 159 5.94 11.28 -10.41
N GLN A 160 6.08 11.18 -11.74
CA GLN A 160 7.40 11.12 -12.39
C GLN A 160 8.21 12.39 -12.14
N GLN A 161 7.56 13.56 -12.13
CA GLN A 161 8.23 14.83 -11.83
C GLN A 161 8.69 14.89 -10.37
N ILE A 162 7.84 14.47 -9.41
CA ILE A 162 8.20 14.43 -7.97
C ILE A 162 9.38 13.50 -7.73
N LEU A 163 9.42 12.35 -8.42
CA LEU A 163 10.43 11.31 -8.23
C LEU A 163 11.57 11.34 -9.26
N LYS A 164 11.76 12.46 -9.97
CA LYS A 164 12.75 12.59 -11.05
C LYS A 164 14.20 12.32 -10.63
N ASP A 165 14.51 12.54 -9.35
CA ASP A 165 15.86 12.36 -8.80
C ASP A 165 16.14 10.91 -8.36
N PHE A 166 15.16 10.00 -8.54
CA PHE A 166 15.26 8.58 -8.21
C PHE A 166 15.10 7.70 -9.45
N ASP A 167 15.69 6.49 -9.45
CA ASP A 167 15.36 5.45 -10.42
C ASP A 167 13.96 4.91 -10.15
N SER A 168 12.97 5.37 -10.90
CA SER A 168 11.57 5.00 -10.70
C SER A 168 10.94 4.38 -11.93
N ARG A 169 10.16 3.31 -11.70
CA ARG A 169 9.31 2.68 -12.72
C ARG A 169 7.88 2.67 -12.23
N MET A 170 6.95 3.04 -13.11
CA MET A 170 5.55 3.17 -12.77
C MET A 170 4.66 2.46 -13.76
N PHE A 171 3.53 1.97 -13.27
CA PHE A 171 2.46 1.42 -14.10
C PHE A 171 1.10 1.61 -13.42
N SER A 172 0.05 1.73 -14.23
CA SER A 172 -1.32 1.83 -13.73
C SER A 172 -1.94 0.44 -13.57
N TYR A 173 -2.81 0.30 -12.57
CA TYR A 173 -3.57 -0.93 -12.31
C TYR A 173 -4.88 -0.63 -11.57
N GLY A 174 -5.69 -1.67 -11.36
CA GLY A 174 -6.92 -1.60 -10.60
C GLY A 174 -8.16 -1.31 -11.45
N PHE A 175 -9.33 -1.24 -10.82
CA PHE A 175 -10.61 -1.01 -11.48
C PHE A 175 -11.13 0.39 -11.20
N ARG A 176 -12.11 0.82 -11.98
CA ARG A 176 -12.99 1.91 -11.56
C ARG A 176 -13.93 1.38 -10.47
N PRO A 177 -14.27 2.19 -9.43
CA PRO A 177 -15.13 1.77 -8.34
C PRO A 177 -16.48 1.16 -8.78
N ARG A 178 -17.00 1.57 -9.94
CA ARG A 178 -18.23 0.99 -10.54
C ARG A 178 -18.06 -0.47 -10.99
N GLU A 179 -16.82 -0.91 -11.22
CA GLU A 179 -16.48 -2.26 -11.68
C GLU A 179 -16.24 -3.22 -10.50
N ILE A 180 -16.15 -2.70 -9.26
CA ILE A 180 -15.90 -3.50 -8.05
C ILE A 180 -17.15 -4.20 -7.56
N ASN A 181 -18.36 -3.68 -7.84
CA ASN A 181 -19.61 -4.28 -7.41
C ASN A 181 -19.76 -5.76 -7.83
N PRO A 182 -19.36 -6.19 -9.03
CA PRO A 182 -19.39 -7.60 -9.41
C PRO A 182 -18.44 -8.47 -8.56
N ILE A 183 -17.29 -7.95 -8.11
CA ILE A 183 -16.30 -8.72 -7.33
C ILE A 183 -16.85 -9.08 -5.94
N ILE A 184 -17.63 -8.18 -5.33
CA ILE A 184 -18.22 -8.41 -4.01
C ILE A 184 -19.30 -9.50 -4.07
N SER A 185 -19.90 -9.71 -5.23
CA SER A 185 -20.93 -10.73 -5.48
C SER A 185 -20.40 -12.02 -6.09
N VAL A 186 -19.09 -12.15 -6.33
CA VAL A 186 -18.48 -13.32 -6.96
C VAL A 186 -18.72 -14.59 -6.14
N LYS A 187 -19.28 -15.59 -6.77
CA LYS A 187 -19.65 -16.86 -6.15
C LYS A 187 -18.64 -17.98 -6.38
N ASN A 188 -17.71 -17.82 -7.33
CA ASN A 188 -16.74 -18.86 -7.66
C ASN A 188 -15.40 -18.30 -8.18
N LEU A 189 -14.37 -19.16 -8.15
CA LEU A 189 -12.99 -18.81 -8.53
C LEU A 189 -12.82 -18.46 -10.02
N ALA A 190 -13.65 -19.03 -10.90
CA ALA A 190 -13.60 -18.78 -12.34
C ALA A 190 -14.02 -17.33 -12.67
N GLU A 191 -15.04 -16.80 -11.98
CA GLU A 191 -15.44 -15.39 -12.12
C GLU A 191 -14.36 -14.45 -11.64
N ILE A 192 -13.68 -14.79 -10.53
CA ILE A 192 -12.51 -14.01 -10.04
C ILE A 192 -11.43 -13.97 -11.11
N THR A 193 -11.09 -15.09 -11.71
CA THR A 193 -10.05 -15.19 -12.76
C THR A 193 -10.43 -14.37 -13.99
N GLN A 194 -11.68 -14.40 -14.41
CA GLN A 194 -12.17 -13.63 -15.55
C GLN A 194 -12.13 -12.12 -15.27
N ILE A 195 -12.50 -11.70 -14.06
CA ILE A 195 -12.44 -10.30 -13.63
C ILE A 195 -10.98 -9.84 -13.58
N VAL A 196 -10.08 -10.62 -12.97
CA VAL A 196 -8.65 -10.29 -12.91
C VAL A 196 -8.02 -10.18 -14.30
N SER A 197 -8.39 -11.04 -15.24
CA SER A 197 -7.89 -10.98 -16.62
C SER A 197 -8.43 -9.79 -17.43
N SER A 198 -9.61 -9.27 -17.08
CA SER A 198 -10.20 -8.06 -17.70
C SER A 198 -9.72 -6.75 -17.09
N MET A 199 -8.80 -6.80 -16.10
CA MET A 199 -8.30 -5.65 -15.35
C MET A 199 -7.39 -4.72 -16.19
N SER A 200 -7.96 -3.98 -17.12
CA SER A 200 -7.29 -2.87 -17.80
C SER A 200 -7.42 -1.52 -17.05
N GLY A 201 -7.70 -1.58 -15.76
CA GLY A 201 -8.05 -0.41 -14.96
C GLY A 201 -6.87 0.51 -14.69
N LYS A 202 -7.18 1.80 -14.50
CA LYS A 202 -6.22 2.87 -14.23
C LYS A 202 -6.47 3.56 -12.88
N GLY A 203 -7.14 2.86 -11.94
CA GLY A 203 -7.54 3.45 -10.66
C GLY A 203 -6.36 3.76 -9.74
N HIS A 204 -5.26 3.01 -9.85
CA HIS A 204 -4.06 3.18 -9.04
C HIS A 204 -2.79 3.21 -9.89
N ILE A 205 -1.76 3.83 -9.34
CA ILE A 205 -0.39 3.83 -9.87
C ILE A 205 0.47 3.03 -8.89
N CYS A 206 1.15 2.00 -9.39
CA CYS A 206 2.22 1.32 -8.66
C CYS A 206 3.56 1.92 -9.06
N MET A 207 4.38 2.26 -8.07
CA MET A 207 5.71 2.84 -8.23
C MET A 207 6.73 1.89 -7.60
N VAL A 208 7.80 1.60 -8.35
CA VAL A 208 8.99 0.91 -7.86
C VAL A 208 10.14 1.90 -7.91
N VAL A 209 10.67 2.29 -6.74
CA VAL A 209 11.66 3.37 -6.62
C VAL A 209 12.94 2.82 -5.99
N ARG A 210 14.09 3.21 -6.56
CA ARG A 210 15.43 2.90 -6.09
C ARG A 210 16.27 4.17 -6.02
N LYS A 211 17.44 4.08 -5.37
CA LYS A 211 18.46 5.10 -5.50
C LYS A 211 18.91 5.20 -6.96
N ALA A 212 19.06 6.41 -7.46
CA ALA A 212 19.70 6.59 -8.75
C ALA A 212 21.12 6.01 -8.71
N THR A 213 21.47 5.26 -9.74
CA THR A 213 22.86 4.83 -9.93
C THR A 213 23.61 6.00 -10.53
N ILE A 214 24.62 6.51 -9.84
CA ILE A 214 25.55 7.55 -10.32
C ILE A 214 26.44 6.95 -11.41
#